data_eef0e20f258f68ce8ce812d9f6e30551
#
_entry.id   eef0e20f258f68ce8ce812d9f6e30551
#
_cell.length_a   1.000
_cell.length_b   1.000
_cell.length_c   1.000
_cell.angle_alpha   90.00
_cell.angle_beta   90.00
_cell.angle_gamma   90.00
#
_symmetry.space_group_name_H-M   'P 1'
#
loop_
_entity.id
_entity.type
_entity.pdbx_description
1 polymer ?
#
loop_
_entity_poly.entity_id
_entity_poly.type
_entity_poly.pdbx_seq_one_letter_code
_entity_poly.pdbx_strand_id
1 'polypeptide(L)'
;ELANALEALGVKGIQLGGFGHFRDSGMAGSPSHENSRALVNRIDEAADFLGEELEAIDPHAILTYGPDGGYGHPDHIAVHKVVMKAASPSVRIWYGIFDRAANYAGLETLDAPAGWTKPSQEYLDNFTNEGADVTVALSDAALDAKRRAMRAHASQIWLADGSTTRTNPASAVAALHEPERVPGAFGLSNLLVMPLLPAEYFQLGQGEPADDLLGGL
;
A
#
# COMPACT_ATOMS: atom_id res chain seq x y z
N GLU A 1 8.33 -13.45 0.07
CA GLU A 1 7.51 -12.47 0.79
C GLU A 1 6.16 -12.29 0.10
N LEU A 2 6.09 -11.86 -1.18
CA LEU A 2 4.83 -11.64 -1.90
C LEU A 2 3.90 -12.87 -1.86
N ALA A 3 4.39 -14.07 -2.16
CA ALA A 3 3.57 -15.27 -2.15
C ALA A 3 2.92 -15.53 -0.77
N ASN A 4 3.68 -15.33 0.31
CA ASN A 4 3.17 -15.50 1.67
C ASN A 4 2.16 -14.41 2.05
N ALA A 5 2.33 -13.18 1.54
CA ALA A 5 1.38 -12.09 1.75
C ALA A 5 0.06 -12.37 1.02
N LEU A 6 0.12 -12.83 -0.23
CA LEU A 6 -1.05 -13.23 -1.01
C LEU A 6 -1.81 -14.40 -0.36
N GLU A 7 -1.09 -15.39 0.16
CA GLU A 7 -1.68 -16.49 0.93
C GLU A 7 -2.39 -15.97 2.20
N ALA A 8 -1.73 -15.06 2.94
CA ALA A 8 -2.32 -14.47 4.15
C ALA A 8 -3.61 -13.69 3.86
N LEU A 9 -3.70 -13.05 2.69
CA LEU A 9 -4.88 -12.30 2.23
C LEU A 9 -5.93 -13.20 1.55
N GLY A 10 -5.59 -14.45 1.23
CA GLY A 10 -6.49 -15.36 0.50
C GLY A 10 -6.75 -14.95 -0.95
N VAL A 11 -5.82 -14.23 -1.58
CA VAL A 11 -5.93 -13.74 -2.95
C VAL A 11 -4.92 -14.40 -3.87
N LYS A 12 -5.21 -14.41 -5.17
CA LYS A 12 -4.28 -14.88 -6.20
C LYS A 12 -3.47 -13.72 -6.76
N GLY A 13 -2.22 -13.97 -7.09
CA GLY A 13 -1.34 -12.99 -7.75
C GLY A 13 -0.95 -13.45 -9.14
N ILE A 14 -0.87 -12.50 -10.06
CA ILE A 14 -0.33 -12.66 -11.40
C ILE A 14 0.90 -11.75 -11.51
N GLN A 15 1.96 -12.24 -12.12
CA GLN A 15 3.14 -11.43 -12.43
C GLN A 15 3.14 -11.12 -13.92
N LEU A 16 2.89 -9.88 -14.26
CA LEU A 16 2.86 -9.41 -15.65
C LEU A 16 4.19 -9.72 -16.36
N GLY A 17 4.10 -10.37 -17.53
CA GLY A 17 5.27 -10.82 -18.28
C GLY A 17 6.07 -11.95 -17.64
N GLY A 18 5.64 -12.49 -16.49
CA GLY A 18 6.32 -13.52 -15.73
C GLY A 18 7.32 -13.01 -14.69
N PHE A 19 7.89 -13.95 -13.91
CA PHE A 19 8.77 -13.62 -12.78
C PHE A 19 10.00 -12.82 -13.21
N GLY A 20 10.16 -11.62 -12.64
CA GLY A 20 11.33 -10.76 -12.86
C GLY A 20 11.42 -10.15 -14.26
N HIS A 21 10.33 -10.14 -15.03
CA HIS A 21 10.25 -9.44 -16.30
C HIS A 21 10.52 -7.94 -16.12
N PHE A 22 9.75 -7.32 -15.25
CA PHE A 22 10.03 -5.96 -14.77
C PHE A 22 10.92 -5.99 -13.53
N ARG A 23 11.73 -4.95 -13.34
CA ARG A 23 12.64 -4.78 -12.23
C ARG A 23 12.30 -3.52 -11.44
N ASP A 24 12.63 -3.57 -10.17
CA ASP A 24 12.57 -2.41 -9.29
C ASP A 24 13.45 -1.28 -9.86
N SER A 25 12.86 -0.08 -9.93
CA SER A 25 13.51 1.12 -10.46
C SER A 25 14.33 1.85 -9.39
N GLY A 26 14.16 1.49 -8.11
CA GLY A 26 14.72 2.22 -6.98
C GLY A 26 14.13 3.61 -6.83
N MET A 27 14.63 4.34 -5.84
CA MET A 27 14.29 5.76 -5.65
C MET A 27 14.85 6.63 -6.77
N ALA A 28 14.26 7.79 -6.99
CA ALA A 28 14.71 8.75 -7.99
C ALA A 28 16.22 9.04 -7.86
N GLY A 29 16.96 8.93 -8.96
CA GLY A 29 18.42 9.06 -8.99
C GLY A 29 19.19 7.80 -8.63
N SER A 30 18.51 6.68 -8.33
CA SER A 30 19.15 5.38 -8.13
C SER A 30 19.74 4.87 -9.45
N PRO A 31 20.90 4.17 -9.44
CA PRO A 31 21.43 3.48 -10.61
C PRO A 31 20.45 2.46 -11.23
N SER A 32 19.52 1.92 -10.43
CA SER A 32 18.47 1.01 -10.91
C SER A 32 17.55 1.64 -11.95
N HIS A 33 17.40 2.98 -11.95
CA HIS A 33 16.63 3.72 -12.95
C HIS A 33 17.17 3.54 -14.38
N GLU A 34 18.47 3.31 -14.55
CA GLU A 34 19.11 3.10 -15.86
C GLU A 34 18.91 1.67 -16.40
N ASN A 35 18.40 0.76 -15.59
CA ASN A 35 18.13 -0.61 -16.02
C ASN A 35 17.02 -0.60 -17.09
N SER A 36 17.29 -1.15 -18.26
CA SER A 36 16.29 -1.23 -19.35
C SER A 36 15.03 -2.05 -18.99
N ARG A 37 15.09 -2.87 -17.94
CA ARG A 37 13.94 -3.62 -17.41
C ARG A 37 13.31 -2.96 -16.18
N ALA A 38 13.79 -1.78 -15.75
CA ALA A 38 13.13 -1.04 -14.69
C ALA A 38 11.71 -0.66 -15.12
N LEU A 39 10.73 -0.81 -14.23
CA LEU A 39 9.31 -0.59 -14.57
C LEU A 39 9.06 0.82 -15.13
N VAL A 40 9.73 1.84 -14.58
CA VAL A 40 9.62 3.23 -15.05
C VAL A 40 9.99 3.42 -16.53
N ASN A 41 10.82 2.53 -17.09
CA ASN A 41 11.26 2.57 -18.49
C ASN A 41 10.39 1.73 -19.43
N ARG A 42 9.38 1.01 -18.89
CA ARG A 42 8.58 0.03 -19.64
C ARG A 42 7.08 0.16 -19.38
N ILE A 43 6.61 1.38 -19.12
CA ILE A 43 5.21 1.65 -18.80
C ILE A 43 4.27 1.15 -19.90
N ASP A 44 4.62 1.39 -21.17
CA ASP A 44 3.77 1.01 -22.31
C ASP A 44 3.62 -0.50 -22.40
N GLU A 45 4.72 -1.23 -22.32
CA GLU A 45 4.72 -2.69 -22.32
C GLU A 45 3.97 -3.27 -21.12
N ALA A 46 4.16 -2.69 -19.93
CA ALA A 46 3.44 -3.12 -18.74
C ALA A 46 1.93 -2.86 -18.86
N ALA A 47 1.54 -1.77 -19.53
CA ALA A 47 0.14 -1.48 -19.81
C ALA A 47 -0.46 -2.45 -20.83
N ASP A 48 0.29 -2.88 -21.85
CA ASP A 48 -0.16 -3.89 -22.79
C ASP A 48 -0.43 -5.23 -22.09
N PHE A 49 0.51 -5.72 -21.28
CA PHE A 49 0.30 -6.93 -20.45
C PHE A 49 -0.88 -6.80 -19.49
N LEU A 50 -1.02 -5.64 -18.83
CA LEU A 50 -2.14 -5.43 -17.92
C LEU A 50 -3.47 -5.39 -18.69
N GLY A 51 -3.50 -4.79 -19.87
CA GLY A 51 -4.69 -4.74 -20.73
C GLY A 51 -5.20 -6.13 -21.09
N GLU A 52 -4.30 -7.06 -21.48
CA GLU A 52 -4.66 -8.46 -21.76
C GLU A 52 -5.27 -9.16 -20.52
N GLU A 53 -4.70 -8.93 -19.32
CA GLU A 53 -5.24 -9.50 -18.09
C GLU A 53 -6.59 -8.86 -17.70
N LEU A 54 -6.75 -7.55 -17.88
CA LEU A 54 -8.01 -6.86 -17.60
C LEU A 54 -9.13 -7.30 -18.53
N GLU A 55 -8.85 -7.53 -19.82
CA GLU A 55 -9.81 -8.11 -20.77
C GLU A 55 -10.23 -9.54 -20.35
N ALA A 56 -9.29 -10.34 -19.85
CA ALA A 56 -9.58 -11.71 -19.41
C ALA A 56 -10.36 -11.77 -18.09
N ILE A 57 -10.12 -10.84 -17.16
CA ILE A 57 -10.74 -10.79 -15.83
C ILE A 57 -12.08 -10.04 -15.86
N ASP A 58 -12.23 -9.03 -16.72
CA ASP A 58 -13.37 -8.11 -16.81
C ASP A 58 -13.76 -7.54 -15.44
N PRO A 59 -12.86 -6.79 -14.76
CA PRO A 59 -13.08 -6.36 -13.39
C PRO A 59 -14.11 -5.23 -13.33
N HIS A 60 -14.95 -5.25 -12.30
CA HIS A 60 -15.88 -4.16 -12.02
C HIS A 60 -15.19 -2.93 -11.42
N ALA A 61 -14.13 -3.16 -10.64
CA ALA A 61 -13.35 -2.10 -10.01
C ALA A 61 -11.86 -2.48 -9.94
N ILE A 62 -11.00 -1.49 -9.99
CA ILE A 62 -9.55 -1.61 -9.84
C ILE A 62 -9.11 -0.79 -8.63
N LEU A 63 -8.33 -1.38 -7.75
CA LEU A 63 -7.65 -0.69 -6.65
C LEU A 63 -6.18 -0.51 -7.03
N THR A 64 -5.67 0.73 -6.95
CA THR A 64 -4.30 1.05 -7.33
C THR A 64 -3.75 2.22 -6.51
N TYR A 65 -2.53 2.65 -6.82
CA TYR A 65 -1.95 3.87 -6.26
C TYR A 65 -2.53 5.13 -6.94
N GLY A 66 -2.57 6.23 -6.20
CA GLY A 66 -2.80 7.56 -6.74
C GLY A 66 -1.64 8.06 -7.62
N PRO A 67 -1.79 9.26 -8.24
CA PRO A 67 -0.78 9.82 -9.14
C PRO A 67 0.57 10.14 -8.46
N ASP A 68 0.56 10.29 -7.14
CA ASP A 68 1.73 10.49 -6.28
C ASP A 68 2.46 9.19 -5.91
N GLY A 69 1.85 8.02 -6.18
CA GLY A 69 2.38 6.72 -5.78
C GLY A 69 2.38 6.50 -4.26
N GLY A 70 1.57 7.24 -3.52
CA GLY A 70 1.45 7.19 -2.07
C GLY A 70 2.54 7.96 -1.33
N TYR A 71 3.81 7.74 -1.61
CA TYR A 71 4.94 8.44 -1.00
C TYR A 71 6.05 8.80 -2.01
N GLY A 72 5.68 8.90 -3.27
CA GLY A 72 6.59 9.34 -4.33
C GLY A 72 7.54 8.25 -4.86
N HIS A 73 7.30 6.96 -4.56
CA HIS A 73 8.14 5.90 -5.12
C HIS A 73 7.92 5.81 -6.64
N PRO A 74 8.99 5.85 -7.46
CA PRO A 74 8.87 5.85 -8.93
C PRO A 74 8.06 4.67 -9.48
N ASP A 75 8.21 3.46 -8.93
CA ASP A 75 7.44 2.31 -9.39
C ASP A 75 5.96 2.37 -9.02
N HIS A 76 5.60 2.98 -7.87
CA HIS A 76 4.20 3.18 -7.54
C HIS A 76 3.52 4.20 -8.47
N ILE A 77 4.24 5.27 -8.82
CA ILE A 77 3.81 6.24 -9.85
C ILE A 77 3.72 5.56 -11.22
N ALA A 78 4.65 4.66 -11.55
CA ALA A 78 4.61 3.88 -12.78
C ALA A 78 3.39 2.95 -12.82
N VAL A 79 3.07 2.25 -11.70
CA VAL A 79 1.87 1.40 -11.58
C VAL A 79 0.61 2.23 -11.81
N HIS A 80 0.49 3.42 -11.21
CA HIS A 80 -0.62 4.33 -11.50
C HIS A 80 -0.76 4.60 -13.00
N LYS A 81 0.35 4.98 -13.67
CA LYS A 81 0.34 5.28 -15.11
C LYS A 81 -0.03 4.06 -15.96
N VAL A 82 0.46 2.88 -15.58
CA VAL A 82 0.15 1.60 -16.25
C VAL A 82 -1.35 1.32 -16.15
N VAL A 83 -1.93 1.42 -14.96
CA VAL A 83 -3.36 1.19 -14.75
C VAL A 83 -4.21 2.20 -15.53
N MET A 84 -3.91 3.51 -15.43
CA MET A 84 -4.65 4.55 -16.13
C MET A 84 -4.57 4.42 -17.66
N LYS A 85 -3.51 3.80 -18.19
CA LYS A 85 -3.35 3.55 -19.61
C LYS A 85 -4.09 2.28 -20.07
N ALA A 86 -4.08 1.22 -19.26
CA ALA A 86 -4.64 -0.10 -19.62
C ALA A 86 -6.14 -0.21 -19.34
N ALA A 87 -6.66 0.49 -18.32
CA ALA A 87 -8.03 0.34 -17.88
C ALA A 87 -9.04 0.92 -18.89
N SER A 88 -10.17 0.23 -19.07
CA SER A 88 -11.30 0.76 -19.81
C SER A 88 -11.85 2.03 -19.14
N PRO A 89 -12.31 3.04 -19.92
CA PRO A 89 -12.97 4.22 -19.35
C PRO A 89 -14.24 3.91 -18.53
N SER A 90 -14.83 2.73 -18.68
CA SER A 90 -16.04 2.30 -17.97
C SER A 90 -15.76 1.66 -16.62
N VAL A 91 -14.51 1.22 -16.35
CA VAL A 91 -14.18 0.58 -15.09
C VAL A 91 -13.96 1.63 -14.00
N ARG A 92 -14.44 1.34 -12.79
CA ARG A 92 -14.18 2.21 -11.63
C ARG A 92 -12.77 1.99 -11.10
N ILE A 93 -12.05 3.08 -10.81
CA ILE A 93 -10.69 3.03 -10.27
C ILE A 93 -10.67 3.77 -8.94
N TRP A 94 -10.17 3.09 -7.90
CA TRP A 94 -9.95 3.64 -6.58
C TRP A 94 -8.46 3.72 -6.27
N TYR A 95 -8.03 4.84 -5.73
CA TYR A 95 -6.69 5.03 -5.19
C TYR A 95 -6.67 4.70 -3.70
N GLY A 96 -5.90 3.70 -3.30
CA GLY A 96 -5.62 3.46 -1.88
C GLY A 96 -4.75 4.58 -1.33
N ILE A 97 -5.15 5.17 -0.22
CA ILE A 97 -4.45 6.29 0.41
C ILE A 97 -4.16 6.04 1.89
N PHE A 98 -3.16 6.72 2.41
CA PHE A 98 -2.98 6.93 3.83
C PHE A 98 -3.75 8.20 4.22
N ASP A 99 -4.96 8.06 4.80
CA ASP A 99 -5.77 9.22 5.18
C ASP A 99 -5.05 10.04 6.25
N ARG A 100 -4.87 11.35 5.99
CA ARG A 100 -4.09 12.25 6.85
C ARG A 100 -4.69 12.37 8.23
N ALA A 101 -5.98 12.65 8.31
CA ALA A 101 -6.65 12.85 9.60
C ALA A 101 -6.58 11.60 10.48
N ALA A 102 -6.81 10.42 9.89
CA ALA A 102 -6.75 9.16 10.61
C ALA A 102 -5.34 8.82 11.09
N ASN A 103 -4.31 9.08 10.26
CA ASN A 103 -2.91 8.84 10.66
C ASN A 103 -2.44 9.79 11.77
N TYR A 104 -2.75 11.09 11.67
CA TYR A 104 -2.45 12.04 12.75
C TYR A 104 -3.13 11.64 14.05
N ALA A 105 -4.44 11.40 14.01
CA ALA A 105 -5.20 11.00 15.17
C ALA A 105 -4.74 9.66 15.75
N GLY A 106 -4.31 8.72 14.89
CA GLY A 106 -3.76 7.45 15.34
C GLY A 106 -2.41 7.60 16.05
N LEU A 107 -1.53 8.47 15.55
CA LEU A 107 -0.22 8.74 16.16
C LEU A 107 -0.31 9.42 17.53
N GLU A 108 -1.40 10.13 17.84
CA GLU A 108 -1.64 10.71 19.15
C GLU A 108 -1.94 9.63 20.20
N THR A 109 -2.46 8.45 19.80
CA THR A 109 -2.91 7.38 20.69
C THR A 109 -1.87 6.29 20.94
N LEU A 110 -0.62 6.49 20.49
CA LEU A 110 0.44 5.51 20.69
C LEU A 110 1.77 6.17 21.07
N ASP A 111 2.64 5.42 21.73
CA ASP A 111 4.04 5.78 21.92
C ASP A 111 4.94 4.89 21.08
N ALA A 112 5.96 5.51 20.49
CA ALA A 112 6.94 4.80 19.69
C ALA A 112 7.73 3.78 20.53
N PRO A 113 8.03 2.60 20.00
CA PRO A 113 8.93 1.65 20.65
C PRO A 113 10.32 2.25 20.90
N ALA A 114 11.05 1.68 21.84
CA ALA A 114 12.44 2.04 22.05
C ALA A 114 13.26 1.90 20.75
N GLY A 115 13.98 2.94 20.38
CA GLY A 115 14.78 3.01 19.15
C GLY A 115 14.00 3.40 17.88
N TRP A 116 12.67 3.56 17.97
CA TRP A 116 11.85 4.12 16.91
C TRP A 116 11.48 5.57 17.23
N THR A 117 11.04 6.31 16.21
CA THR A 117 10.60 7.71 16.38
C THR A 117 9.24 7.93 15.73
N LYS A 118 8.49 8.93 16.23
CA LYS A 118 7.31 9.40 15.51
C LYS A 118 7.77 10.20 14.28
N PRO A 119 7.05 10.08 13.15
CA PRO A 119 7.35 10.88 11.96
C PRO A 119 7.17 12.39 12.25
N SER A 120 7.93 13.22 11.55
CA SER A 120 7.71 14.67 11.58
C SER A 120 6.39 15.02 10.86
N GLN A 121 5.87 16.21 11.13
CA GLN A 121 4.70 16.72 10.41
C GLN A 121 4.96 16.79 8.91
N GLU A 122 6.11 17.29 8.47
CA GLU A 122 6.50 17.36 7.08
C GLU A 122 6.50 15.97 6.40
N TYR A 123 7.01 14.94 7.11
CA TYR A 123 6.97 13.57 6.60
C TYR A 123 5.54 13.08 6.43
N LEU A 124 4.67 13.31 7.42
CA LEU A 124 3.27 12.91 7.36
C LEU A 124 2.51 13.63 6.23
N ASP A 125 2.73 14.93 6.08
CA ASP A 125 2.09 15.74 5.04
C ASP A 125 2.47 15.25 3.63
N ASN A 126 3.70 14.75 3.47
CA ASN A 126 4.16 14.17 2.21
C ASN A 126 3.75 12.70 2.00
N PHE A 127 3.50 11.97 3.08
CA PHE A 127 3.17 10.54 3.06
C PHE A 127 1.66 10.27 3.02
N THR A 128 0.83 11.23 3.44
CA THR A 128 -0.61 11.07 3.60
C THR A 128 -1.40 11.97 2.65
N ASN A 129 -2.61 11.55 2.31
CA ASN A 129 -3.52 12.28 1.45
C ASN A 129 -4.71 12.80 2.27
N GLU A 130 -5.31 13.91 1.82
CA GLU A 130 -6.54 14.46 2.39
C GLU A 130 -7.77 13.97 1.64
N GLY A 131 -8.87 13.76 2.37
CA GLY A 131 -10.18 13.54 1.79
C GLY A 131 -10.38 12.15 1.16
N ALA A 132 -10.57 11.14 1.99
CA ALA A 132 -11.07 9.86 1.52
C ALA A 132 -12.53 9.98 1.04
N ASP A 133 -12.83 9.46 -0.16
CA ASP A 133 -14.20 9.37 -0.66
C ASP A 133 -14.92 8.14 -0.07
N VAL A 134 -14.18 7.06 0.14
CA VAL A 134 -14.69 5.83 0.76
C VAL A 134 -13.75 5.37 1.87
N THR A 135 -14.35 4.98 3.00
CA THR A 135 -13.66 4.34 4.12
C THR A 135 -14.23 2.94 4.34
N VAL A 136 -13.38 1.94 4.30
CA VAL A 136 -13.74 0.54 4.52
C VAL A 136 -13.28 0.09 5.89
N ALA A 137 -14.21 -0.09 6.83
CA ALA A 137 -13.89 -0.66 8.13
C ALA A 137 -13.50 -2.13 7.97
N LEU A 138 -12.40 -2.51 8.60
CA LEU A 138 -11.91 -3.89 8.57
C LEU A 138 -12.56 -4.70 9.69
N SER A 139 -13.08 -5.89 9.34
CA SER A 139 -13.45 -6.88 10.36
C SER A 139 -12.20 -7.40 11.07
N ASP A 140 -12.36 -8.03 12.23
CA ASP A 140 -11.25 -8.65 12.97
C ASP A 140 -10.46 -9.63 12.09
N ALA A 141 -11.16 -10.41 11.26
CA ALA A 141 -10.53 -11.35 10.34
C ALA A 141 -9.72 -10.65 9.23
N ALA A 142 -10.23 -9.54 8.68
CA ALA A 142 -9.52 -8.76 7.67
C ALA A 142 -8.31 -8.04 8.28
N LEU A 143 -8.43 -7.49 9.48
CA LEU A 143 -7.33 -6.88 10.21
C LEU A 143 -6.23 -7.89 10.55
N ASP A 144 -6.60 -9.12 10.95
CA ASP A 144 -5.62 -10.20 11.17
C ASP A 144 -4.94 -10.62 9.87
N ALA A 145 -5.67 -10.74 8.76
CA ALA A 145 -5.11 -11.02 7.45
C ALA A 145 -4.11 -9.92 7.02
N LYS A 146 -4.46 -8.64 7.22
CA LYS A 146 -3.57 -7.49 6.98
C LYS A 146 -2.28 -7.60 7.79
N ARG A 147 -2.38 -7.88 9.10
CA ARG A 147 -1.19 -8.07 9.95
C ARG A 147 -0.30 -9.22 9.47
N ARG A 148 -0.88 -10.35 9.08
CA ARG A 148 -0.12 -11.50 8.56
C ARG A 148 0.54 -11.17 7.22
N ALA A 149 -0.15 -10.47 6.33
CA ALA A 149 0.40 -10.02 5.05
C ALA A 149 1.56 -9.03 5.26
N MET A 150 1.40 -8.04 6.15
CA MET A 150 2.48 -7.12 6.51
C MET A 150 3.69 -7.86 7.08
N ARG A 151 3.49 -8.81 7.99
CA ARG A 151 4.57 -9.64 8.58
C ARG A 151 5.28 -10.49 7.53
N ALA A 152 4.61 -10.88 6.45
CA ALA A 152 5.22 -11.63 5.35
C ALA A 152 6.27 -10.80 4.58
N HIS A 153 6.17 -9.46 4.61
CA HIS A 153 7.16 -8.54 4.03
C HIS A 153 8.27 -8.18 5.01
N ALA A 154 8.86 -9.20 5.62
CA ALA A 154 9.82 -9.08 6.72
C ALA A 154 11.06 -8.24 6.40
N SER A 155 11.45 -8.10 5.13
CA SER A 155 12.57 -7.24 4.72
C SER A 155 12.23 -5.74 4.70
N GLN A 156 10.94 -5.38 4.77
CA GLN A 156 10.46 -4.02 4.56
C GLN A 156 9.57 -3.49 5.68
N ILE A 157 8.72 -4.35 6.26
CA ILE A 157 7.68 -3.95 7.23
C ILE A 157 7.89 -4.70 8.54
N TRP A 158 7.94 -3.96 9.63
CA TRP A 158 8.12 -4.51 10.97
C TRP A 158 6.96 -4.09 11.87
N LEU A 159 6.25 -5.07 12.44
CA LEU A 159 5.18 -4.80 13.39
C LEU A 159 5.77 -4.48 14.77
N ALA A 160 5.22 -3.48 15.43
CA ALA A 160 5.60 -3.10 16.78
C ALA A 160 4.81 -3.89 17.84
N ASP A 161 4.77 -5.21 17.71
CA ASP A 161 4.02 -6.16 18.53
C ASP A 161 4.92 -7.15 19.30
N GLY A 162 6.23 -6.89 19.31
CA GLY A 162 7.23 -7.75 19.93
C GLY A 162 7.76 -8.87 19.03
N SER A 163 7.21 -9.06 17.84
CA SER A 163 7.72 -10.04 16.88
C SER A 163 9.08 -9.62 16.32
N THR A 164 9.87 -10.62 15.98
CA THR A 164 11.21 -10.42 15.38
C THR A 164 11.30 -11.16 14.06
N THR A 165 12.16 -10.67 13.18
CA THR A 165 12.48 -11.32 11.91
C THR A 165 13.99 -11.39 11.75
N ARG A 166 14.46 -12.07 10.70
CA ARG A 166 15.90 -12.10 10.40
C ARG A 166 16.45 -10.72 10.02
N THR A 167 15.63 -9.86 9.43
CA THR A 167 15.98 -8.49 9.00
C THR A 167 15.74 -7.47 10.10
N ASN A 168 14.86 -7.77 11.05
CA ASN A 168 14.62 -6.97 12.26
C ASN A 168 14.68 -7.88 13.50
N PRO A 169 15.89 -8.18 14.01
CA PRO A 169 16.06 -9.07 15.16
C PRO A 169 15.71 -8.40 16.51
N ALA A 170 15.59 -7.07 16.54
CA ALA A 170 15.23 -6.34 17.75
C ALA A 170 13.71 -6.38 17.95
N SER A 171 13.27 -6.92 19.09
CA SER A 171 11.86 -6.86 19.48
C SER A 171 11.46 -5.41 19.79
N ALA A 172 10.40 -4.93 19.17
CA ALA A 172 9.86 -3.59 19.37
C ALA A 172 8.36 -3.70 19.73
N VAL A 173 7.94 -3.00 20.78
CA VAL A 173 6.55 -2.98 21.23
C VAL A 173 6.11 -1.53 21.39
N ALA A 174 5.08 -1.12 20.66
CA ALA A 174 4.45 0.18 20.83
C ALA A 174 3.50 0.15 22.03
N ALA A 175 3.45 1.23 22.81
CA ALA A 175 2.38 1.41 23.77
C ALA A 175 1.15 1.97 23.06
N LEU A 176 0.02 1.28 23.16
CA LEU A 176 -1.24 1.67 22.54
C LEU A 176 -2.18 2.17 23.64
N HIS A 177 -2.62 3.42 23.56
CA HIS A 177 -3.49 4.04 24.56
C HIS A 177 -4.99 3.82 24.28
N GLU A 178 -5.32 3.66 22.98
CA GLU A 178 -6.68 3.41 22.48
C GLU A 178 -6.67 2.22 21.50
N PRO A 179 -6.49 0.96 21.96
CA PRO A 179 -6.29 -0.19 21.08
C PRO A 179 -7.52 -0.54 20.21
N GLU A 180 -8.71 -0.12 20.57
CA GLU A 180 -9.91 -0.21 19.76
C GLU A 180 -9.88 0.72 18.55
N ARG A 181 -9.17 1.86 18.66
CA ARG A 181 -8.99 2.84 17.60
C ARG A 181 -7.74 2.57 16.78
N VAL A 182 -6.65 2.18 17.44
CA VAL A 182 -5.36 1.84 16.82
C VAL A 182 -4.92 0.48 17.36
N PRO A 183 -5.35 -0.61 16.71
CA PRO A 183 -5.11 -1.97 17.20
C PRO A 183 -3.66 -2.45 17.05
N GLY A 184 -2.76 -1.61 16.56
CA GLY A 184 -1.34 -1.94 16.40
C GLY A 184 -0.53 -0.78 15.84
N ALA A 185 0.76 -1.02 15.70
CA ALA A 185 1.67 -0.09 15.05
C ALA A 185 2.71 -0.85 14.22
N PHE A 186 3.27 -0.18 13.23
CA PHE A 186 4.31 -0.73 12.38
C PHE A 186 5.34 0.35 12.01
N GLY A 187 6.43 -0.06 11.42
CA GLY A 187 7.42 0.82 10.82
C GLY A 187 8.05 0.16 9.61
N LEU A 188 8.68 0.98 8.77
CA LEU A 188 9.58 0.53 7.72
C LEU A 188 11.02 0.52 8.24
N SER A 189 11.99 0.26 7.37
CA SER A 189 13.43 0.25 7.73
C SER A 189 13.95 1.61 8.24
N ASN A 190 13.20 2.69 8.06
CA ASN A 190 13.49 4.02 8.63
C ASN A 190 13.10 4.16 10.11
N LEU A 191 12.44 3.14 10.70
CA LEU A 191 11.99 3.12 12.09
C LEU A 191 11.06 4.29 12.48
N LEU A 192 10.33 4.83 11.51
CA LEU A 192 9.24 5.74 11.80
C LEU A 192 7.99 4.94 12.14
N VAL A 193 7.46 5.13 13.37
CA VAL A 193 6.26 4.42 13.82
C VAL A 193 5.03 4.99 13.12
N MET A 194 4.22 4.10 12.55
CA MET A 194 2.93 4.42 11.94
C MET A 194 1.81 3.62 12.61
N PRO A 195 0.61 4.18 12.75
CA PRO A 195 -0.52 3.47 13.31
C PRO A 195 -1.03 2.40 12.35
N LEU A 196 -1.32 1.22 12.83
CA LEU A 196 -2.09 0.22 12.10
C LEU A 196 -3.58 0.53 12.32
N LEU A 197 -4.20 1.15 11.34
CA LEU A 197 -5.60 1.56 11.42
C LEU A 197 -6.55 0.38 11.14
N PRO A 198 -7.73 0.33 11.77
CA PRO A 198 -8.75 -0.70 11.54
C PRO A 198 -9.64 -0.38 10.34
N ALA A 199 -9.15 0.41 9.41
CA ALA A 199 -9.84 0.80 8.18
C ALA A 199 -8.85 0.99 7.04
N GLU A 200 -9.36 0.90 5.81
CA GLU A 200 -8.68 1.29 4.58
C GLU A 200 -9.42 2.50 3.96
N TYR A 201 -8.67 3.37 3.31
CA TYR A 201 -9.16 4.64 2.80
C TYR A 201 -8.90 4.75 1.30
N PHE A 202 -9.87 5.25 0.57
CA PHE A 202 -9.81 5.30 -0.88
C PHE A 202 -10.31 6.64 -1.43
N GLN A 203 -9.68 7.08 -2.52
CA GLN A 203 -10.14 8.20 -3.34
C GLN A 203 -10.57 7.69 -4.71
N LEU A 204 -11.61 8.29 -5.28
CA LEU A 204 -12.07 7.95 -6.62
C LEU A 204 -11.10 8.50 -7.67
N GLY A 205 -10.53 7.61 -8.46
CA GLY A 205 -9.64 7.96 -9.57
C GLY A 205 -10.34 8.05 -10.92
N GLN A 206 -11.35 7.19 -11.13
CA GLN A 206 -12.14 7.14 -12.36
C GLN A 206 -13.51 6.53 -12.09
N GLY A 207 -14.50 6.96 -12.83
CA GLY A 207 -15.88 6.46 -12.76
C GLY A 207 -16.80 7.37 -11.95
N GLU A 208 -18.03 6.91 -11.71
CA GLU A 208 -19.03 7.67 -10.95
C GLU A 208 -18.79 7.52 -9.43
N PRO A 209 -19.02 8.57 -8.64
CA PRO A 209 -18.98 8.50 -7.18
C PRO A 209 -19.91 7.41 -6.63
N ALA A 210 -19.48 6.78 -5.53
CA ALA A 210 -20.28 5.77 -4.84
C ALA A 210 -19.94 5.78 -3.34
N ASP A 211 -20.90 5.32 -2.52
CA ASP A 211 -20.75 5.27 -1.07
C ASP A 211 -19.86 4.11 -0.59
N ASP A 212 -19.58 3.14 -1.47
CA ASP A 212 -18.66 2.02 -1.23
C ASP A 212 -17.88 1.65 -2.50
N LEU A 213 -16.87 0.79 -2.37
CA LEU A 213 -15.98 0.43 -3.49
C LEU A 213 -16.70 -0.25 -4.66
N LEU A 214 -17.79 -0.95 -4.40
CA LEU A 214 -18.57 -1.73 -5.37
C LEU A 214 -19.96 -1.13 -5.64
N GLY A 215 -20.31 -0.03 -5.01
CA GLY A 215 -21.64 0.59 -5.09
C GLY A 215 -22.12 0.82 -6.50
N GLY A 216 -23.34 0.34 -6.79
CA GLY A 216 -23.97 0.46 -8.10
C GLY A 216 -23.51 -0.55 -9.15
N LEU A 217 -22.80 -1.61 -8.74
CA LEU A 217 -22.37 -2.72 -9.60
C LEU A 217 -23.26 -3.94 -9.41
#